data_bfde6c89309eeacb4c044fd808c235ae
#
_entry.id   bfde6c89309eeacb4c044fd808c235ae
#
_cell.length_a   1.000
_cell.length_b   1.000
_cell.length_c   1.000
_cell.angle_alpha   90.00
_cell.angle_beta   90.00
_cell.angle_gamma   90.00
#
_symmetry.space_group_name_H-M   'P 1'
#
loop_
_entity.id
_entity.type
_entity.pdbx_description
1 polymer ?
#
loop_
_entity_poly.entity_id
_entity_poly.type
_entity_poly.pdbx_seq_one_letter_code
_entity_poly.pdbx_strand_id
1 'polypeptide(L)'
;DLYSGRTIENEPYRLYPKRDFEALIDSREITIMIHGLRNNASGALTKFVIAKRKLTQLGYKNPVIGYSYDSNTTGAQYITSALHALYTGVTIANKNGRNLARFITDFKRKSPNTKIRVMGHSLGAHVIRSTIKNLAKNYKNNGIIEAVYFFGGSIPSDALNLKNGSNAQKIVRTKIRNYYSPYDDVLRSVDDWNWNVTPIGYKGAKGKTISKYSQTMVRPKNHRFASYAAVLRSFP
;
A
#
# COMPACT_ATOMS: atom_id res chain seq x y z
N ASP A 1 12.11 -6.28 -12.82
CA ASP A 1 12.47 -5.34 -13.89
C ASP A 1 11.89 -3.94 -13.58
N LEU A 2 12.75 -2.97 -13.42
CA LEU A 2 12.41 -1.57 -13.11
C LEU A 2 11.58 -0.89 -14.22
N TYR A 3 11.73 -1.28 -15.45
CA TYR A 3 11.07 -0.64 -16.59
C TYR A 3 9.64 -1.15 -16.78
N SER A 4 9.44 -2.47 -16.72
CA SER A 4 8.13 -3.09 -16.94
C SER A 4 7.35 -3.35 -15.66
N GLY A 5 8.01 -3.45 -14.53
CA GLY A 5 7.47 -3.92 -13.25
C GLY A 5 7.24 -5.43 -13.21
N ARG A 6 7.70 -6.18 -14.21
CA ARG A 6 7.55 -7.64 -14.27
C ARG A 6 8.67 -8.36 -13.54
N THR A 7 8.47 -9.63 -13.23
CA THR A 7 9.52 -10.52 -12.71
C THR A 7 10.62 -10.76 -13.77
N ILE A 8 11.71 -11.38 -13.36
CA ILE A 8 12.80 -11.76 -14.30
C ILE A 8 12.27 -12.68 -15.40
N GLU A 9 11.31 -13.54 -15.07
CA GLU A 9 10.63 -14.46 -16.01
C GLU A 9 9.55 -13.77 -16.88
N ASN A 10 9.50 -12.44 -16.87
CA ASN A 10 8.52 -11.64 -17.60
C ASN A 10 7.05 -11.85 -17.16
N GLU A 11 6.83 -12.45 -16.00
CA GLU A 11 5.51 -12.65 -15.43
C GLU A 11 5.01 -11.41 -14.67
N PRO A 12 3.68 -11.17 -14.57
CA PRO A 12 3.15 -10.02 -13.84
C PRO A 12 3.45 -10.10 -12.34
N TYR A 13 3.55 -11.30 -11.78
CA TYR A 13 3.93 -11.56 -10.38
C TYR A 13 4.42 -13.00 -10.22
N ARG A 14 5.16 -13.25 -9.12
CA ARG A 14 5.58 -14.58 -8.71
C ARG A 14 5.11 -14.88 -7.29
N LEU A 15 4.62 -16.09 -7.06
CA LEU A 15 4.23 -16.57 -5.73
C LEU A 15 5.42 -17.29 -5.07
N TYR A 16 5.76 -16.90 -3.83
CA TYR A 16 6.86 -17.53 -3.10
C TYR A 16 6.55 -17.65 -1.60
N PRO A 17 6.60 -18.87 -1.05
CA PRO A 17 6.61 -20.14 -1.77
C PRO A 17 5.23 -20.43 -2.38
N LYS A 18 5.20 -20.99 -3.58
CA LYS A 18 3.94 -21.20 -4.35
C LYS A 18 2.92 -22.07 -3.59
N ARG A 19 3.38 -23.13 -2.93
CA ARG A 19 2.52 -24.04 -2.16
C ARG A 19 1.69 -23.34 -1.07
N ASP A 20 2.25 -22.31 -0.44
CA ASP A 20 1.58 -21.61 0.66
C ASP A 20 0.39 -20.77 0.14
N PHE A 21 0.41 -20.37 -1.14
CA PHE A 21 -0.70 -19.66 -1.75
C PHE A 21 -1.87 -20.59 -2.12
N GLU A 22 -1.63 -21.85 -2.35
CA GLU A 22 -2.68 -22.85 -2.56
C GLU A 22 -3.46 -23.07 -1.26
N ALA A 23 -2.77 -23.04 -0.12
CA ALA A 23 -3.41 -23.12 1.20
C ALA A 23 -4.24 -21.88 1.58
N LEU A 24 -4.11 -20.76 0.84
CA LEU A 24 -4.94 -19.56 1.05
C LEU A 24 -6.29 -19.62 0.33
N ILE A 25 -6.46 -20.56 -0.61
CA ILE A 25 -7.72 -20.75 -1.31
C ILE A 25 -8.79 -21.11 -0.27
N ASP A 26 -9.94 -20.46 -0.35
CA ASP A 26 -11.08 -20.59 0.58
C ASP A 26 -10.82 -20.11 2.02
N SER A 27 -9.69 -19.46 2.27
CA SER A 27 -9.52 -18.70 3.51
C SER A 27 -10.63 -17.66 3.64
N ARG A 28 -11.13 -17.45 4.87
CA ARG A 28 -12.14 -16.41 5.12
C ARG A 28 -11.69 -15.02 4.69
N GLU A 29 -10.42 -14.71 4.94
CA GLU A 29 -9.84 -13.39 4.66
C GLU A 29 -8.32 -13.48 4.56
N ILE A 30 -7.72 -12.62 3.74
CA ILE A 30 -6.26 -12.40 3.69
C ILE A 30 -5.96 -10.91 3.80
N THR A 31 -4.80 -10.56 4.34
CA THR A 31 -4.25 -9.20 4.34
C THR A 31 -2.96 -9.14 3.54
N ILE A 32 -2.89 -8.22 2.56
CA ILE A 32 -1.71 -7.97 1.74
C ILE A 32 -0.97 -6.75 2.29
N MET A 33 0.28 -6.92 2.73
CA MET A 33 1.16 -5.84 3.15
C MET A 33 2.09 -5.41 2.03
N ILE A 34 2.16 -4.09 1.75
CA ILE A 34 3.00 -3.48 0.71
C ILE A 34 4.00 -2.53 1.37
N HIS A 35 5.29 -2.77 1.15
CA HIS A 35 6.36 -1.95 1.72
C HIS A 35 6.56 -0.63 0.97
N GLY A 36 7.37 0.27 1.56
CA GLY A 36 7.73 1.58 1.00
C GLY A 36 9.03 1.57 0.20
N LEU A 37 9.58 2.77 -0.03
CA LEU A 37 10.85 3.03 -0.72
C LEU A 37 12.05 2.43 0.03
N ARG A 38 13.16 2.23 -0.70
CA ARG A 38 14.47 1.77 -0.18
C ARG A 38 14.38 0.42 0.54
N ASN A 39 13.73 -0.54 -0.07
CA ASN A 39 13.68 -1.90 0.42
C ASN A 39 14.21 -2.87 -0.64
N ASN A 40 15.25 -3.61 -0.28
CA ASN A 40 15.62 -4.86 -0.94
C ASN A 40 14.71 -5.99 -0.43
N ALA A 41 14.91 -7.20 -0.91
CA ALA A 41 14.10 -8.37 -0.54
C ALA A 41 14.09 -8.63 0.99
N SER A 42 15.24 -8.54 1.66
CA SER A 42 15.37 -8.72 3.12
C SER A 42 14.64 -7.62 3.91
N GLY A 43 14.79 -6.36 3.48
CA GLY A 43 14.09 -5.24 4.08
C GLY A 43 12.57 -5.33 3.92
N ALA A 44 12.09 -5.81 2.78
CA ALA A 44 10.68 -6.07 2.54
C ALA A 44 10.15 -7.17 3.47
N LEU A 45 10.86 -8.31 3.56
CA LEU A 45 10.50 -9.43 4.43
C LEU A 45 10.39 -8.98 5.90
N THR A 46 11.34 -8.18 6.39
CA THR A 46 11.30 -7.63 7.74
C THR A 46 9.98 -6.88 8.01
N LYS A 47 9.50 -6.08 7.05
CA LYS A 47 8.24 -5.34 7.21
C LYS A 47 7.03 -6.25 7.22
N PHE A 48 7.05 -7.32 6.43
CA PHE A 48 5.96 -8.30 6.41
C PHE A 48 5.88 -9.07 7.73
N VAL A 49 7.03 -9.44 8.32
CA VAL A 49 7.10 -10.07 9.65
C VAL A 49 6.57 -9.12 10.73
N ILE A 50 6.97 -7.84 10.70
CA ILE A 50 6.45 -6.83 11.63
C ILE A 50 4.92 -6.69 11.49
N ALA A 51 4.41 -6.61 10.26
CA ALA A 51 2.98 -6.53 10.01
C ALA A 51 2.25 -7.75 10.58
N LYS A 52 2.67 -8.96 10.22
CA LYS A 52 2.08 -10.22 10.71
C LYS A 52 2.06 -10.25 12.25
N ARG A 53 3.22 -9.99 12.89
CA ARG A 53 3.35 -9.98 14.35
C ARG A 53 2.37 -8.99 14.99
N LYS A 54 2.35 -7.74 14.49
CA LYS A 54 1.47 -6.71 15.05
C LYS A 54 0.00 -7.04 14.88
N LEU A 55 -0.42 -7.51 13.71
CA LEU A 55 -1.81 -7.88 13.48
C LEU A 55 -2.23 -9.07 14.37
N THR A 56 -1.36 -10.06 14.53
CA THR A 56 -1.60 -11.18 15.46
C THR A 56 -1.76 -10.70 16.90
N GLN A 57 -0.92 -9.77 17.37
CA GLN A 57 -1.05 -9.15 18.70
C GLN A 57 -2.38 -8.40 18.89
N LEU A 58 -2.96 -7.89 17.82
CA LEU A 58 -4.27 -7.23 17.81
C LEU A 58 -5.44 -8.20 17.61
N GLY A 59 -5.18 -9.51 17.66
CA GLY A 59 -6.23 -10.55 17.55
C GLY A 59 -6.57 -10.96 16.11
N TYR A 60 -5.85 -10.48 15.10
CA TYR A 60 -6.07 -10.89 13.71
C TYR A 60 -5.48 -12.27 13.44
N LYS A 61 -6.35 -13.24 13.12
CA LYS A 61 -5.98 -14.66 12.98
C LYS A 61 -5.85 -15.12 11.52
N ASN A 62 -6.18 -14.26 10.54
CA ASN A 62 -6.14 -14.63 9.13
C ASN A 62 -4.74 -14.42 8.53
N PRO A 63 -4.42 -15.05 7.39
CA PRO A 63 -3.12 -14.93 6.75
C PRO A 63 -2.73 -13.49 6.41
N VAL A 64 -1.46 -13.16 6.62
CA VAL A 64 -0.82 -11.92 6.19
C VAL A 64 0.26 -12.27 5.18
N ILE A 65 0.12 -11.78 3.96
CA ILE A 65 1.07 -11.99 2.86
C ILE A 65 1.76 -10.68 2.50
N GLY A 66 3.00 -10.78 2.02
CA GLY A 66 3.78 -9.64 1.58
C GLY A 66 3.72 -9.46 0.07
N TYR A 67 3.51 -8.24 -0.39
CA TYR A 67 3.75 -7.86 -1.79
C TYR A 67 5.08 -7.12 -1.88
N SER A 68 6.09 -7.78 -2.45
CA SER A 68 7.42 -7.23 -2.66
C SER A 68 7.58 -6.74 -4.09
N TYR A 69 8.20 -5.59 -4.25
CA TYR A 69 8.56 -4.99 -5.53
C TYR A 69 9.90 -4.27 -5.40
N ASP A 70 10.62 -4.09 -6.49
CA ASP A 70 11.87 -3.35 -6.43
C ASP A 70 11.61 -1.87 -6.15
N SER A 71 11.97 -1.43 -4.98
CA SER A 71 11.86 -0.03 -4.54
C SER A 71 13.21 0.54 -4.09
N ASN A 72 14.31 -0.16 -4.38
CA ASN A 72 15.65 0.25 -3.98
C ASN A 72 16.26 1.21 -5.00
N THR A 73 15.66 2.38 -5.16
CA THR A 73 16.14 3.41 -6.09
C THR A 73 17.44 4.03 -5.57
N THR A 74 18.41 4.20 -6.47
CA THR A 74 19.71 4.82 -6.18
C THR A 74 19.56 6.30 -5.84
N GLY A 75 20.42 6.80 -4.95
CA GLY A 75 20.50 8.22 -4.62
C GLY A 75 19.50 8.73 -3.58
N ALA A 76 18.58 7.89 -3.10
CA ALA A 76 17.58 8.30 -2.10
C ALA A 76 18.19 8.72 -0.74
N GLN A 77 19.45 8.42 -0.51
CA GLN A 77 20.21 8.82 0.70
C GLN A 77 20.81 10.23 0.58
N TYR A 78 20.91 10.80 -0.61
CA TYR A 78 21.47 12.12 -0.84
C TYR A 78 20.37 13.15 -1.11
N ILE A 79 20.41 14.32 -0.48
CA ILE A 79 19.37 15.36 -0.64
C ILE A 79 19.22 15.78 -2.09
N THR A 80 20.33 15.97 -2.82
CA THR A 80 20.34 16.40 -4.22
C THR A 80 19.70 15.42 -5.18
N SER A 81 19.70 14.12 -4.86
CA SER A 81 19.13 13.06 -5.71
C SER A 81 17.87 12.41 -5.10
N ALA A 82 17.49 12.82 -3.89
CA ALA A 82 16.36 12.23 -3.19
C ALA A 82 15.02 12.42 -3.94
N LEU A 83 14.81 13.58 -4.55
CA LEU A 83 13.65 13.85 -5.41
C LEU A 83 13.62 12.90 -6.62
N HIS A 84 14.73 12.76 -7.33
CA HIS A 84 14.81 11.84 -8.47
C HIS A 84 14.51 10.39 -8.05
N ALA A 85 15.10 9.95 -6.95
CA ALA A 85 14.86 8.62 -6.40
C ALA A 85 13.39 8.41 -6.02
N LEU A 86 12.73 9.44 -5.49
CA LEU A 86 11.31 9.40 -5.16
C LEU A 86 10.42 9.34 -6.41
N TYR A 87 10.69 10.16 -7.45
CA TYR A 87 9.97 10.11 -8.72
C TYR A 87 10.10 8.74 -9.41
N THR A 88 11.32 8.21 -9.45
CA THR A 88 11.58 6.85 -9.96
C THR A 88 10.80 5.82 -9.15
N GLY A 89 10.82 5.93 -7.83
CA GLY A 89 10.06 5.07 -6.93
C GLY A 89 8.56 5.12 -7.19
N VAL A 90 7.99 6.30 -7.38
CA VAL A 90 6.55 6.48 -7.73
C VAL A 90 6.23 5.83 -9.08
N THR A 91 7.10 5.99 -10.06
CA THR A 91 6.92 5.34 -11.38
C THR A 91 6.90 3.82 -11.25
N ILE A 92 7.85 3.25 -10.51
CA ILE A 92 7.93 1.81 -10.24
C ILE A 92 6.68 1.34 -9.48
N ALA A 93 6.28 2.06 -8.42
CA ALA A 93 5.09 1.74 -7.65
C ALA A 93 3.82 1.72 -8.51
N ASN A 94 3.66 2.70 -9.41
CA ASN A 94 2.52 2.76 -10.32
C ASN A 94 2.48 1.58 -11.29
N LYS A 95 3.62 1.13 -11.81
CA LYS A 95 3.71 -0.09 -12.65
C LYS A 95 3.34 -1.34 -11.87
N ASN A 96 3.84 -1.46 -10.65
CA ASN A 96 3.55 -2.59 -9.77
C ASN A 96 2.09 -2.68 -9.33
N GLY A 97 1.37 -1.57 -9.31
CA GLY A 97 -0.08 -1.58 -9.06
C GLY A 97 -0.88 -2.36 -10.10
N ARG A 98 -0.43 -2.41 -11.37
CA ARG A 98 -1.02 -3.29 -12.40
C ARG A 98 -0.83 -4.76 -12.06
N ASN A 99 0.37 -5.12 -11.61
CA ASN A 99 0.73 -6.49 -11.28
C ASN A 99 -0.06 -6.99 -10.05
N LEU A 100 -0.19 -6.14 -9.03
CA LEU A 100 -1.01 -6.46 -7.86
C LEU A 100 -2.50 -6.56 -8.22
N ALA A 101 -3.01 -5.71 -9.12
CA ALA A 101 -4.38 -5.83 -9.61
C ALA A 101 -4.60 -7.17 -10.31
N ARG A 102 -3.63 -7.63 -11.11
CA ARG A 102 -3.68 -8.95 -11.76
C ARG A 102 -3.71 -10.06 -10.71
N PHE A 103 -2.81 -10.03 -9.73
CA PHE A 103 -2.82 -11.01 -8.63
C PHE A 103 -4.19 -11.05 -7.94
N ILE A 104 -4.75 -9.91 -7.56
CA ILE A 104 -6.05 -9.84 -6.88
C ILE A 104 -7.16 -10.47 -7.74
N THR A 105 -7.21 -10.16 -9.04
CA THR A 105 -8.22 -10.73 -9.93
C THR A 105 -8.06 -12.23 -10.13
N ASP A 106 -6.82 -12.71 -10.28
CA ASP A 106 -6.52 -14.13 -10.44
C ASP A 106 -6.82 -14.92 -9.15
N PHE A 107 -6.48 -14.35 -7.98
CA PHE A 107 -6.82 -14.94 -6.69
C PHE A 107 -8.34 -15.01 -6.47
N LYS A 108 -9.06 -13.92 -6.73
CA LYS A 108 -10.52 -13.87 -6.58
C LYS A 108 -11.25 -14.80 -7.55
N ARG A 109 -10.64 -15.15 -8.69
CA ARG A 109 -11.20 -16.14 -9.59
C ARG A 109 -11.13 -17.57 -9.02
N LYS A 110 -10.08 -17.86 -8.24
CA LYS A 110 -9.90 -19.14 -7.55
C LYS A 110 -10.60 -19.20 -6.20
N SER A 111 -10.73 -18.07 -5.51
CA SER A 111 -11.30 -17.96 -4.17
C SER A 111 -12.24 -16.76 -4.08
N PRO A 112 -13.44 -16.82 -4.69
CA PRO A 112 -14.35 -15.69 -4.85
C PRO A 112 -14.84 -15.11 -3.51
N ASN A 113 -14.98 -15.94 -2.48
CA ASN A 113 -15.54 -15.56 -1.19
C ASN A 113 -14.48 -14.98 -0.22
N THR A 114 -13.20 -15.20 -0.46
CA THR A 114 -12.12 -14.68 0.40
C THR A 114 -12.10 -13.15 0.37
N LYS A 115 -12.20 -12.53 1.54
CA LYS A 115 -12.05 -11.08 1.69
C LYS A 115 -10.57 -10.69 1.56
N ILE A 116 -10.28 -9.63 0.82
CA ILE A 116 -8.91 -9.14 0.63
C ILE A 116 -8.78 -7.77 1.26
N ARG A 117 -7.95 -7.64 2.30
CA ARG A 117 -7.51 -6.35 2.84
C ARG A 117 -6.15 -6.00 2.27
N VAL A 118 -5.91 -4.72 2.08
CA VAL A 118 -4.63 -4.23 1.57
C VAL A 118 -4.11 -3.14 2.51
N MET A 119 -2.86 -3.26 2.92
CA MET A 119 -2.21 -2.27 3.75
C MET A 119 -0.89 -1.83 3.11
N GLY A 120 -0.63 -0.52 3.09
CA GLY A 120 0.57 0.04 2.47
C GLY A 120 1.25 1.08 3.33
N HIS A 121 2.56 1.02 3.36
CA HIS A 121 3.40 1.99 4.05
C HIS A 121 4.11 2.90 3.04
N SER A 122 4.11 4.22 3.31
CA SER A 122 4.88 5.17 2.51
C SER A 122 4.56 5.06 1.01
N LEU A 123 5.56 4.78 0.16
CA LEU A 123 5.42 4.55 -1.28
C LEU A 123 4.47 3.39 -1.63
N GLY A 124 4.25 2.42 -0.73
CA GLY A 124 3.27 1.35 -0.91
C GLY A 124 1.84 1.87 -1.12
N ALA A 125 1.54 3.10 -0.67
CA ALA A 125 0.27 3.76 -0.94
C ALA A 125 0.08 4.06 -2.46
N HIS A 126 1.16 4.36 -3.20
CA HIS A 126 1.10 4.53 -4.66
C HIS A 126 0.81 3.21 -5.38
N VAL A 127 1.38 2.10 -4.90
CA VAL A 127 1.04 0.76 -5.43
C VAL A 127 -0.46 0.51 -5.24
N ILE A 128 -1.01 0.75 -4.05
CA ILE A 128 -2.45 0.58 -3.77
C ILE A 128 -3.31 1.48 -4.67
N ARG A 129 -2.97 2.77 -4.77
CA ARG A 129 -3.71 3.71 -5.63
C ARG A 129 -3.73 3.26 -7.09
N SER A 130 -2.59 2.81 -7.61
CA SER A 130 -2.48 2.28 -8.97
C SER A 130 -3.24 0.96 -9.13
N THR A 131 -3.20 0.07 -8.12
CA THR A 131 -3.99 -1.17 -8.09
C THR A 131 -5.49 -0.86 -8.23
N ILE A 132 -6.00 0.06 -7.43
CA ILE A 132 -7.40 0.50 -7.46
C ILE A 132 -7.76 1.06 -8.84
N LYS A 133 -6.91 1.93 -9.44
CA LYS A 133 -7.12 2.47 -10.80
C LYS A 133 -7.20 1.37 -11.85
N ASN A 134 -6.37 0.34 -11.75
CA ASN A 134 -6.38 -0.78 -12.71
C ASN A 134 -7.57 -1.70 -12.50
N LEU A 135 -7.96 -2.00 -11.28
CA LEU A 135 -9.17 -2.79 -10.97
C LEU A 135 -10.45 -2.07 -11.45
N ALA A 136 -10.50 -0.75 -11.32
CA ALA A 136 -11.67 0.05 -11.71
C ALA A 136 -11.94 0.10 -13.21
N LYS A 137 -11.01 -0.36 -14.06
CA LYS A 137 -11.23 -0.51 -15.50
C LYS A 137 -12.29 -1.56 -15.85
N ASN A 138 -12.59 -2.47 -14.91
CA ASN A 138 -13.64 -3.48 -15.07
C ASN A 138 -14.67 -3.33 -13.93
N TYR A 139 -15.91 -3.02 -14.29
CA TYR A 139 -17.01 -2.84 -13.32
C TYR A 139 -17.30 -4.08 -12.47
N LYS A 140 -17.00 -5.28 -12.96
CA LYS A 140 -17.11 -6.54 -12.21
C LYS A 140 -16.21 -6.58 -10.96
N ASN A 141 -15.23 -5.70 -10.88
CA ASN A 141 -14.32 -5.58 -9.73
C ASN A 141 -14.86 -4.66 -8.61
N ASN A 142 -16.09 -4.15 -8.72
CA ASN A 142 -16.65 -3.30 -7.67
C ASN A 142 -16.70 -4.07 -6.33
N GLY A 143 -16.11 -3.45 -5.28
CA GLY A 143 -16.03 -4.06 -3.95
C GLY A 143 -15.08 -5.25 -3.83
N ILE A 144 -14.18 -5.47 -4.79
CA ILE A 144 -13.24 -6.61 -4.79
C ILE A 144 -12.22 -6.54 -3.63
N ILE A 145 -11.86 -5.33 -3.19
CA ILE A 145 -11.02 -5.08 -2.02
C ILE A 145 -11.93 -4.82 -0.82
N GLU A 146 -11.81 -5.59 0.25
CA GLU A 146 -12.61 -5.42 1.46
C GLU A 146 -12.32 -4.10 2.17
N ALA A 147 -11.05 -3.82 2.46
CA ALA A 147 -10.62 -2.58 3.11
C ALA A 147 -9.18 -2.21 2.74
N VAL A 148 -8.85 -0.92 2.88
CA VAL A 148 -7.51 -0.37 2.64
C VAL A 148 -7.01 0.36 3.89
N TYR A 149 -5.71 0.22 4.18
CA TYR A 149 -5.03 0.89 5.29
C TYR A 149 -3.75 1.55 4.80
N PHE A 150 -3.62 2.86 5.02
CA PHE A 150 -2.40 3.62 4.74
C PHE A 150 -1.68 3.97 6.04
N PHE A 151 -0.38 3.75 6.06
CA PHE A 151 0.53 4.10 7.16
C PHE A 151 1.58 5.07 6.64
N GLY A 152 1.48 6.35 7.00
CA GLY A 152 2.37 7.38 6.46
C GLY A 152 2.41 7.36 4.93
N GLY A 153 1.27 7.27 4.27
CA GLY A 153 1.18 7.13 2.82
C GLY A 153 1.66 8.37 2.07
N SER A 154 2.47 8.20 1.02
CA SER A 154 3.04 9.31 0.23
C SER A 154 2.17 9.75 -0.97
N ILE A 155 0.97 9.21 -1.15
CA ILE A 155 0.04 9.69 -2.18
C ILE A 155 -0.47 11.11 -1.86
N PRO A 156 -0.90 11.87 -2.88
CA PRO A 156 -1.43 13.22 -2.68
C PRO A 156 -2.56 13.30 -1.65
N SER A 157 -2.59 14.36 -0.85
CA SER A 157 -3.63 14.59 0.15
C SER A 157 -5.04 14.72 -0.44
N ASP A 158 -5.16 15.08 -1.71
CA ASP A 158 -6.43 15.15 -2.44
C ASP A 158 -6.81 13.82 -3.16
N ALA A 159 -5.97 12.79 -3.06
CA ALA A 159 -6.18 11.53 -3.78
C ALA A 159 -7.50 10.82 -3.47
N LEU A 160 -8.07 11.09 -2.30
CA LEU A 160 -9.32 10.49 -1.81
C LEU A 160 -10.45 11.51 -1.61
N ASN A 161 -10.32 12.72 -2.19
CA ASN A 161 -11.43 13.67 -2.24
C ASN A 161 -12.53 13.18 -3.20
N LEU A 162 -13.68 13.85 -3.22
CA LEU A 162 -14.83 13.45 -4.05
C LEU A 162 -14.49 13.36 -5.55
N LYS A 163 -13.59 14.23 -6.04
CA LYS A 163 -13.17 14.26 -7.45
C LYS A 163 -12.24 13.08 -7.81
N ASN A 164 -11.22 12.85 -6.99
CA ASN A 164 -10.12 11.92 -7.29
C ASN A 164 -10.34 10.50 -6.73
N GLY A 165 -11.19 10.36 -5.71
CA GLY A 165 -11.40 9.12 -4.97
C GLY A 165 -12.50 8.19 -5.53
N SER A 166 -13.15 8.55 -6.64
CA SER A 166 -14.30 7.81 -7.18
C SER A 166 -13.98 6.32 -7.47
N ASN A 167 -12.79 6.01 -7.98
CA ASN A 167 -12.36 4.63 -8.18
C ASN A 167 -12.21 3.89 -6.84
N ALA A 168 -11.65 4.54 -5.82
CA ALA A 168 -11.52 3.95 -4.50
C ALA A 168 -12.88 3.69 -3.85
N GLN A 169 -13.84 4.61 -4.02
CA GLN A 169 -15.23 4.44 -3.59
C GLN A 169 -15.90 3.20 -4.19
N LYS A 170 -15.60 2.88 -5.46
CA LYS A 170 -16.16 1.71 -6.16
C LYS A 170 -15.45 0.41 -5.78
N ILE A 171 -14.12 0.40 -5.80
CA ILE A 171 -13.30 -0.81 -5.68
C ILE A 171 -13.19 -1.30 -4.24
N VAL A 172 -13.19 -0.40 -3.26
CA VAL A 172 -13.14 -0.76 -1.84
C VAL A 172 -14.56 -0.98 -1.33
N ARG A 173 -14.79 -2.12 -0.67
CA ARG A 173 -16.12 -2.51 -0.19
C ARG A 173 -16.55 -1.71 1.05
N THR A 174 -15.71 -1.69 2.09
CA THR A 174 -16.13 -1.20 3.41
C THR A 174 -15.46 0.11 3.81
N LYS A 175 -14.14 0.16 3.91
CA LYS A 175 -13.43 1.32 4.48
C LYS A 175 -12.03 1.52 3.94
N ILE A 176 -11.60 2.79 3.99
CA ILE A 176 -10.22 3.22 3.76
C ILE A 176 -9.77 3.98 5.02
N ARG A 177 -8.77 3.45 5.70
CA ARG A 177 -8.18 4.05 6.90
C ARG A 177 -6.82 4.66 6.59
N ASN A 178 -6.62 5.92 6.94
CA ASN A 178 -5.34 6.60 6.83
C ASN A 178 -4.79 6.93 8.22
N TYR A 179 -3.63 6.36 8.56
CA TYR A 179 -2.87 6.70 9.75
C TYR A 179 -1.80 7.71 9.36
N TYR A 180 -2.01 8.98 9.71
CA TYR A 180 -1.14 10.10 9.31
C TYR A 180 -0.46 10.73 10.52
N SER A 181 0.68 11.40 10.29
CA SER A 181 1.44 12.08 11.34
C SER A 181 2.03 13.40 10.85
N PRO A 182 1.62 14.54 11.44
CA PRO A 182 2.29 15.83 11.20
C PRO A 182 3.73 15.89 11.72
N TYR A 183 4.15 14.87 12.46
CA TYR A 183 5.49 14.73 13.04
C TYR A 183 6.39 13.81 12.21
N ASP A 184 5.94 13.37 11.04
CA ASP A 184 6.71 12.50 10.15
C ASP A 184 7.69 13.35 9.32
N ASP A 185 8.96 13.36 9.74
CA ASP A 185 10.00 14.21 9.14
C ASP A 185 10.28 13.87 7.67
N VAL A 186 10.17 12.60 7.29
CA VAL A 186 10.38 12.18 5.90
C VAL A 186 9.28 12.73 5.02
N LEU A 187 8.00 12.62 5.44
CA LEU A 187 6.89 13.14 4.66
C LEU A 187 6.82 14.67 4.69
N ARG A 188 7.29 15.31 5.77
CA ARG A 188 7.47 16.77 5.82
C ARG A 188 8.49 17.21 4.77
N SER A 189 9.65 16.56 4.68
CA SER A 189 10.66 16.88 3.66
C SER A 189 10.11 16.74 2.23
N VAL A 190 9.24 15.77 1.98
CA VAL A 190 8.56 15.62 0.67
C VAL A 190 7.64 16.81 0.40
N ASP A 191 6.92 17.32 1.40
CA ASP A 191 6.06 18.51 1.31
C ASP A 191 6.90 19.78 1.05
N ASP A 192 8.01 19.94 1.80
CA ASP A 192 8.91 21.08 1.74
C ASP A 192 9.69 21.19 0.40
N TRP A 193 9.97 20.07 -0.26
CA TRP A 193 10.68 20.05 -1.54
C TRP A 193 9.83 20.54 -2.73
N ASN A 194 8.74 21.20 -2.44
CA ASN A 194 7.85 21.86 -3.40
C ASN A 194 7.36 20.90 -4.51
N TRP A 195 7.06 19.67 -4.12
CA TRP A 195 6.52 18.67 -5.03
C TRP A 195 5.08 18.98 -5.48
N ASN A 196 4.58 20.15 -5.12
CA ASN A 196 3.19 20.60 -5.31
C ASN A 196 2.14 19.60 -4.78
N VAL A 197 2.58 18.67 -3.94
CA VAL A 197 1.75 17.56 -3.47
C VAL A 197 2.04 17.24 -2.02
N THR A 198 1.24 17.76 -1.13
CA THR A 198 1.27 17.37 0.28
C THR A 198 0.90 15.89 0.41
N PRO A 199 1.75 15.04 1.05
CA PRO A 199 1.42 13.64 1.27
C PRO A 199 0.23 13.46 2.23
N ILE A 200 -0.69 12.54 1.90
CA ILE A 200 -1.84 12.23 2.76
C ILE A 200 -1.43 11.67 4.13
N GLY A 201 -0.26 11.04 4.22
CA GLY A 201 0.32 10.52 5.45
C GLY A 201 0.96 11.60 6.33
N TYR A 202 1.15 12.82 5.83
CA TYR A 202 1.69 13.96 6.58
C TYR A 202 0.57 14.82 7.20
N LYS A 203 -0.28 15.40 6.38
CA LYS A 203 -1.34 16.33 6.83
C LYS A 203 -2.75 15.74 6.79
N GLY A 204 -2.90 14.47 6.40
CA GLY A 204 -4.23 13.91 6.17
C GLY A 204 -4.80 14.29 4.81
N ALA A 205 -6.08 14.04 4.60
CA ALA A 205 -6.76 14.35 3.34
C ALA A 205 -7.16 15.82 3.24
N LYS A 206 -7.01 16.39 2.03
CA LYS A 206 -7.43 17.75 1.68
C LYS A 206 -8.81 17.72 1.01
N GLY A 207 -9.70 18.56 1.52
CA GLY A 207 -11.06 18.73 0.98
C GLY A 207 -12.05 17.65 1.44
N LYS A 208 -13.28 17.73 0.92
CA LYS A 208 -14.34 16.75 1.21
C LYS A 208 -13.99 15.40 0.59
N THR A 209 -13.96 14.36 1.42
CA THR A 209 -13.53 13.01 1.02
C THR A 209 -14.71 12.11 0.65
N ILE A 210 -14.39 10.99 -0.03
CA ILE A 210 -15.34 9.91 -0.27
C ILE A 210 -15.84 9.30 1.05
N SER A 211 -17.04 8.75 1.07
CA SER A 211 -17.73 8.29 2.30
C SER A 211 -17.01 7.12 3.02
N LYS A 212 -16.26 6.31 2.28
CA LYS A 212 -15.52 5.17 2.85
C LYS A 212 -14.20 5.56 3.51
N TYR A 213 -13.76 6.81 3.36
CA TYR A 213 -12.49 7.28 3.92
C TYR A 213 -12.65 7.76 5.36
N SER A 214 -11.67 7.43 6.17
CA SER A 214 -11.46 7.98 7.51
C SER A 214 -9.97 8.06 7.82
N GLN A 215 -9.60 8.98 8.72
CA GLN A 215 -8.22 9.18 9.10
C GLN A 215 -8.03 9.27 10.60
N THR A 216 -6.86 8.87 11.07
CA THR A 216 -6.47 8.92 12.47
C THR A 216 -5.07 9.51 12.56
N MET A 217 -4.93 10.58 13.33
CA MET A 217 -3.61 11.13 13.65
C MET A 217 -2.90 10.19 14.62
N VAL A 218 -1.66 9.86 14.31
CA VAL A 218 -0.79 9.02 15.13
C VAL A 218 0.55 9.69 15.38
N ARG A 219 1.29 9.22 16.39
CA ARG A 219 2.62 9.74 16.74
C ARG A 219 3.66 8.61 16.69
N PRO A 220 4.05 8.15 15.49
CA PRO A 220 5.15 7.20 15.36
C PRO A 220 6.47 7.87 15.73
N LYS A 221 7.43 7.10 16.26
CA LYS A 221 8.76 7.61 16.60
C LYS A 221 9.52 8.17 15.37
N ASN A 222 9.25 7.61 14.19
CA ASN A 222 9.87 8.00 12.90
C ASN A 222 9.04 7.41 11.75
N HIS A 223 9.46 7.69 10.49
CA HIS A 223 8.77 7.22 9.28
C HIS A 223 8.82 5.69 9.06
N ARG A 224 9.59 4.92 9.83
CA ARG A 224 9.70 3.46 9.61
C ARG A 224 8.38 2.76 9.90
N PHE A 225 8.03 1.75 9.10
CA PHE A 225 6.81 0.97 9.32
C PHE A 225 6.68 0.40 10.74
N ALA A 226 7.80 -0.04 11.33
CA ALA A 226 7.82 -0.52 12.72
C ALA A 226 7.24 0.51 13.72
N SER A 227 7.54 1.80 13.51
CA SER A 227 7.05 2.88 14.37
C SER A 227 5.55 3.13 14.19
N TYR A 228 5.03 3.03 12.98
CA TYR A 228 3.58 3.08 12.70
C TYR A 228 2.87 1.84 13.26
N ALA A 229 3.46 0.65 13.10
CA ALA A 229 2.93 -0.57 13.68
C ALA A 229 2.85 -0.50 15.20
N ALA A 230 3.85 0.09 15.87
CA ALA A 230 3.88 0.24 17.33
C ALA A 230 2.69 1.02 17.87
N VAL A 231 2.26 2.08 17.16
CA VAL A 231 1.15 2.96 17.60
C VAL A 231 -0.23 2.49 17.14
N LEU A 232 -0.32 1.43 16.33
CA LEU A 232 -1.59 0.84 15.90
C LEU A 232 -2.27 0.15 17.09
N ARG A 233 -3.54 0.52 17.38
CA ARG A 233 -4.28 0.02 18.55
C ARG A 233 -5.37 -0.98 18.21
N SER A 234 -5.83 -1.05 16.98
CA SER A 234 -6.87 -1.98 16.53
C SER A 234 -6.69 -2.36 15.07
N PHE A 235 -7.12 -3.57 14.71
CA PHE A 235 -7.21 -4.10 13.36
C PHE A 235 -8.21 -5.27 13.37
N PRO A 236 -9.10 -5.47 12.39
CA PRO A 236 -9.29 -4.67 11.19
C PRO A 236 -10.07 -3.37 11.34
#